data_953368067a1d1ff5446719696b43695f
#
_entry.id   953368067a1d1ff5446719696b43695f
#
_cell.length_a   1.000
_cell.length_b   1.000
_cell.length_c   1.000
_cell.angle_alpha   90.00
_cell.angle_beta   90.00
_cell.angle_gamma   90.00
#
_symmetry.space_group_name_H-M   'P 1'
#
loop_
_entity.id
_entity.type
_entity.pdbx_description
1 polymer ?
#
loop_
_entity_poly.entity_id
_entity_poly.type
_entity_poly.pdbx_seq_one_letter_code
_entity_poly.pdbx_strand_id
1 'polypeptide(L)'
;MGFSYDDPPNRMKQVMLELLHDTPGVLTDPPPGVRTVGYGDFSITYRLLFSVARQEELGAARDQILTRLWYAAQRAGLTIPFPTAFEYGPGETAGRPPRKVPELLADHARFQPAADDARPPRIVEFAKGESIQPVGQRFRGFALVVEGRATLHTTDAAGRTTAVGEIGPGECFGDQLATGGGADEVGIVASDDLKAVVFDPAAIGELLQRSPGLSAKIGDAVEARRQAVRAAKASR
;
A
#
# COMPACT_ATOMS: atom_id res chain seq x y z
N MET A 1 1.24 18.70 -13.75
CA MET A 1 -0.18 18.50 -13.47
C MET A 1 -0.34 18.17 -12.00
N GLY A 2 -1.37 18.71 -11.35
CA GLY A 2 -1.64 18.53 -9.93
C GLY A 2 -2.79 17.56 -9.69
N PHE A 3 -2.62 16.64 -8.73
CA PHE A 3 -3.67 15.76 -8.22
C PHE A 3 -3.74 15.85 -6.71
N SER A 4 -4.88 15.43 -6.12
CA SER A 4 -5.11 15.53 -4.69
C SER A 4 -4.12 14.70 -3.89
N TYR A 5 -3.85 15.14 -2.66
CA TYR A 5 -3.14 14.36 -1.65
C TYR A 5 -3.89 13.10 -1.22
N ASP A 6 -5.19 13.02 -1.51
CA ASP A 6 -6.03 11.85 -1.22
C ASP A 6 -5.81 10.70 -2.20
N ASP A 7 -5.18 10.96 -3.34
CA ASP A 7 -4.95 9.99 -4.38
C ASP A 7 -3.56 9.35 -4.21
N PRO A 8 -3.48 8.00 -3.99
CA PRO A 8 -2.19 7.33 -3.87
C PRO A 8 -1.33 7.54 -5.11
N PRO A 9 -0.05 7.98 -4.98
CA PRO A 9 0.79 8.35 -6.12
C PRO A 9 0.98 7.24 -7.14
N ASN A 10 1.08 5.98 -6.72
CA ASN A 10 1.25 4.87 -7.66
C ASN A 10 -0.01 4.61 -8.48
N ARG A 11 -1.19 4.69 -7.85
CA ARG A 11 -2.47 4.59 -8.56
C ARG A 11 -2.61 5.66 -9.62
N MET A 12 -2.27 6.91 -9.25
CA MET A 12 -2.29 8.02 -10.18
C MET A 12 -1.32 7.79 -11.35
N LYS A 13 -0.07 7.35 -11.08
CA LYS A 13 0.91 7.05 -12.12
C LYS A 13 0.43 5.96 -13.06
N GLN A 14 -0.20 4.90 -12.52
CA GLN A 14 -0.73 3.80 -13.33
C GLN A 14 -1.80 4.30 -14.31
N VAL A 15 -2.80 5.03 -13.82
CA VAL A 15 -3.89 5.58 -14.66
C VAL A 15 -3.35 6.49 -15.75
N MET A 16 -2.36 7.34 -15.43
CA MET A 16 -1.75 8.23 -16.41
C MET A 16 -0.87 7.49 -17.42
N LEU A 17 -0.21 6.41 -17.01
CA LEU A 17 0.60 5.60 -17.90
C LEU A 17 -0.28 4.83 -18.90
N GLU A 18 -1.38 4.25 -18.44
CA GLU A 18 -2.40 3.61 -19.28
C GLU A 18 -2.97 4.62 -20.30
N LEU A 19 -3.29 5.84 -19.86
CA LEU A 19 -3.74 6.92 -20.73
C LEU A 19 -2.71 7.25 -21.84
N LEU A 20 -1.42 7.34 -21.47
CA LEU A 20 -0.35 7.64 -22.45
C LEU A 20 -0.22 6.52 -23.48
N HIS A 21 -0.27 5.26 -23.07
CA HIS A 21 -0.23 4.11 -23.96
C HIS A 21 -1.43 4.03 -24.92
N ASP A 22 -2.62 4.46 -24.45
CA ASP A 22 -3.85 4.47 -25.25
C ASP A 22 -4.04 5.75 -26.09
N THR A 23 -3.10 6.69 -26.04
CA THR A 23 -3.21 7.95 -26.79
C THR A 23 -2.58 7.80 -28.19
N PRO A 24 -3.38 7.99 -29.27
CA PRO A 24 -2.86 7.95 -30.63
C PRO A 24 -1.72 8.95 -30.85
N GLY A 25 -0.67 8.52 -31.53
CA GLY A 25 0.50 9.34 -31.81
C GLY A 25 1.59 9.33 -30.72
N VAL A 26 1.32 8.76 -29.55
CA VAL A 26 2.35 8.52 -28.54
C VAL A 26 3.11 7.25 -28.90
N LEU A 27 4.45 7.35 -28.97
CA LEU A 27 5.31 6.22 -29.26
C LEU A 27 5.43 5.28 -28.06
N THR A 28 5.53 3.99 -28.33
CA THR A 28 5.80 2.96 -27.32
C THR A 28 7.31 2.77 -27.09
N ASP A 29 8.14 3.21 -28.03
CA ASP A 29 9.59 3.22 -27.94
C ASP A 29 10.13 4.60 -28.38
N PRO A 30 10.82 5.35 -27.51
CA PRO A 30 11.02 5.07 -26.08
C PRO A 30 9.70 5.08 -25.30
N PRO A 31 9.58 4.23 -24.27
CA PRO A 31 8.33 4.07 -23.54
C PRO A 31 7.93 5.36 -22.80
N PRO A 32 6.63 5.69 -22.76
CA PRO A 32 6.15 6.81 -21.98
C PRO A 32 6.35 6.59 -20.48
N GLY A 33 6.39 7.66 -19.71
CA GLY A 33 6.62 7.60 -18.28
C GLY A 33 5.88 8.67 -17.49
N VAL A 34 5.64 8.39 -16.23
CA VAL A 34 5.03 9.34 -15.29
C VAL A 34 5.90 9.45 -14.04
N ARG A 35 6.24 10.68 -13.65
CA ARG A 35 7.11 10.95 -12.49
C ARG A 35 6.42 11.89 -11.52
N THR A 36 6.50 11.60 -10.23
CA THR A 36 6.21 12.57 -9.19
C THR A 36 7.32 13.61 -9.19
N VAL A 37 6.96 14.89 -9.21
CA VAL A 37 7.92 16.01 -9.30
C VAL A 37 8.06 16.72 -7.97
N GLY A 38 6.96 16.85 -7.22
CA GLY A 38 6.96 17.53 -5.93
C GLY A 38 5.59 17.57 -5.29
N TYR A 39 5.60 18.01 -4.05
CA TYR A 39 4.42 18.22 -3.21
C TYR A 39 4.24 19.74 -3.06
N GLY A 40 3.15 20.28 -3.59
CA GLY A 40 2.84 21.72 -3.56
C GLY A 40 1.74 22.03 -2.53
N ASP A 41 1.34 23.29 -2.42
CA ASP A 41 0.40 23.74 -1.39
C ASP A 41 -0.96 23.05 -1.46
N PHE A 42 -1.44 22.73 -2.67
CA PHE A 42 -2.78 22.15 -2.87
C PHE A 42 -2.77 20.83 -3.65
N SER A 43 -1.62 20.38 -4.13
CA SER A 43 -1.56 19.18 -4.99
C SER A 43 -0.19 18.54 -5.03
N ILE A 44 -0.17 17.25 -5.34
CA ILE A 44 1.03 16.52 -5.74
C ILE A 44 1.23 16.76 -7.24
N THR A 45 2.40 17.27 -7.62
CA THR A 45 2.72 17.57 -9.03
C THR A 45 3.35 16.38 -9.72
N TYR A 46 2.83 16.05 -10.90
CA TYR A 46 3.33 14.98 -11.77
C TYR A 46 3.78 15.50 -13.12
N ARG A 47 4.76 14.83 -13.70
CA ARG A 47 5.27 15.08 -15.06
C ARG A 47 5.01 13.85 -15.90
N LEU A 48 4.33 14.04 -17.03
CA LEU A 48 4.14 13.04 -18.06
C LEU A 48 5.25 13.19 -19.10
N LEU A 49 5.88 12.08 -19.44
CA LEU A 49 6.96 11.98 -20.42
C LEU A 49 6.46 11.10 -21.58
N PHE A 50 6.49 11.62 -22.78
CA PHE A 50 6.09 10.88 -23.96
C PHE A 50 6.84 11.38 -25.19
N SER A 51 6.91 10.56 -26.23
CA SER A 51 7.52 10.87 -27.49
C SER A 51 6.50 10.73 -28.62
N VAL A 52 6.68 11.51 -29.68
CA VAL A 52 5.88 11.47 -30.89
C VAL A 52 6.83 11.27 -32.11
N ALA A 53 6.33 10.77 -33.21
CA ALA A 53 7.16 10.49 -34.38
C ALA A 53 7.68 11.77 -35.05
N ARG A 54 6.88 12.84 -35.05
CA ARG A 54 7.21 14.13 -35.67
C ARG A 54 6.82 15.27 -34.75
N GLN A 55 7.61 16.34 -34.80
CA GLN A 55 7.43 17.55 -33.97
C GLN A 55 6.04 18.20 -34.16
N GLU A 56 5.51 18.19 -35.34
CA GLU A 56 4.19 18.73 -35.69
C GLU A 56 3.03 17.98 -35.02
N GLU A 57 3.23 16.72 -34.63
CA GLU A 57 2.23 15.88 -33.95
C GLU A 57 2.16 16.16 -32.46
N LEU A 58 3.17 16.81 -31.87
CA LEU A 58 3.29 17.05 -30.45
C LEU A 58 2.10 17.83 -29.87
N GLY A 59 1.64 18.87 -30.61
CA GLY A 59 0.51 19.70 -30.20
C GLY A 59 -0.78 18.90 -30.07
N ALA A 60 -1.08 18.09 -31.11
CA ALA A 60 -2.28 17.25 -31.15
C ALA A 60 -2.24 16.14 -30.10
N ALA A 61 -1.10 15.46 -29.93
CA ALA A 61 -0.94 14.44 -28.92
C ALA A 61 -1.10 15.02 -27.49
N ARG A 62 -0.52 16.18 -27.25
CA ARG A 62 -0.65 16.88 -25.96
C ARG A 62 -2.09 17.26 -25.66
N ASP A 63 -2.82 17.80 -26.62
CA ASP A 63 -4.23 18.16 -26.46
C ASP A 63 -5.07 16.93 -26.14
N GLN A 64 -4.89 15.84 -26.87
CA GLN A 64 -5.59 14.58 -26.60
C GLN A 64 -5.29 14.03 -25.20
N ILE A 65 -4.02 14.04 -24.77
CA ILE A 65 -3.63 13.61 -23.43
C ILE A 65 -4.35 14.46 -22.38
N LEU A 66 -4.31 15.80 -22.51
CA LEU A 66 -4.93 16.70 -21.55
C LEU A 66 -6.44 16.54 -21.47
N THR A 67 -7.10 16.40 -22.62
CA THR A 67 -8.55 16.19 -22.69
C THR A 67 -8.95 14.84 -22.07
N ARG A 68 -8.30 13.76 -22.49
CA ARG A 68 -8.60 12.41 -21.99
C ARG A 68 -8.26 12.22 -20.52
N LEU A 69 -7.29 12.96 -20.00
CA LEU A 69 -6.86 12.93 -18.63
C LEU A 69 -8.01 13.23 -17.66
N TRP A 70 -8.81 14.24 -17.97
CA TRP A 70 -9.95 14.56 -17.13
C TRP A 70 -10.92 13.38 -17.02
N TYR A 71 -11.25 12.74 -18.15
CA TYR A 71 -12.15 11.58 -18.18
C TYR A 71 -11.53 10.35 -17.51
N ALA A 72 -10.24 10.11 -17.70
CA ALA A 72 -9.52 9.02 -17.06
C ALA A 72 -9.50 9.20 -15.54
N ALA A 73 -9.21 10.41 -15.07
CA ALA A 73 -9.25 10.76 -13.65
C ALA A 73 -10.64 10.50 -13.05
N GLN A 74 -11.70 10.97 -13.70
CA GLN A 74 -13.08 10.75 -13.23
C GLN A 74 -13.43 9.26 -13.14
N ARG A 75 -13.11 8.48 -14.17
CA ARG A 75 -13.38 7.01 -14.17
C ARG A 75 -12.59 6.28 -13.08
N ALA A 76 -11.38 6.74 -12.80
CA ALA A 76 -10.53 6.15 -11.78
C ALA A 76 -10.83 6.66 -10.36
N GLY A 77 -11.75 7.63 -10.21
CA GLY A 77 -12.04 8.28 -8.92
C GLY A 77 -10.86 9.10 -8.38
N LEU A 78 -10.02 9.63 -9.29
CA LEU A 78 -8.95 10.56 -8.94
C LEU A 78 -9.47 11.99 -8.92
N THR A 79 -8.92 12.82 -8.04
CA THR A 79 -9.37 14.19 -7.80
C THR A 79 -8.38 15.20 -8.37
N ILE A 80 -8.83 16.05 -9.29
CA ILE A 80 -8.12 17.26 -9.70
C ILE A 80 -8.49 18.35 -8.72
N PRO A 81 -7.60 18.76 -7.82
CA PRO A 81 -7.96 19.68 -6.74
C PRO A 81 -8.16 21.10 -7.25
N PHE A 82 -9.13 21.78 -6.65
CA PHE A 82 -9.22 23.22 -6.73
C PHE A 82 -8.34 23.86 -5.65
N PRO A 83 -7.81 25.07 -5.84
CA PRO A 83 -7.16 25.83 -4.77
C PRO A 83 -8.22 26.18 -3.72
N THR A 84 -8.32 25.37 -2.68
CA THR A 84 -9.25 25.59 -1.56
C THR A 84 -8.45 25.84 -0.30
N ALA A 85 -8.74 26.96 0.39
CA ALA A 85 -8.26 27.16 1.75
C ALA A 85 -9.19 26.43 2.72
N PHE A 86 -8.65 25.52 3.54
CA PHE A 86 -9.36 24.96 4.68
C PHE A 86 -9.00 25.79 5.91
N GLU A 87 -9.99 26.46 6.50
CA GLU A 87 -9.84 27.07 7.80
C GLU A 87 -10.17 26.01 8.86
N TYR A 88 -9.19 25.70 9.70
CA TYR A 88 -9.38 24.78 10.83
C TYR A 88 -9.74 25.56 12.08
N GLY A 89 -10.78 25.13 12.78
CA GLY A 89 -11.14 25.66 14.09
C GLY A 89 -10.12 25.29 15.17
N PRO A 90 -10.13 25.97 16.31
CA PRO A 90 -9.27 25.62 17.44
C PRO A 90 -9.50 24.17 17.89
N GLY A 91 -8.45 23.32 17.77
CA GLY A 91 -8.50 21.89 18.09
C GLY A 91 -8.73 20.96 16.90
N GLU A 92 -8.98 21.48 15.70
CA GLU A 92 -9.01 20.69 14.47
C GLU A 92 -7.59 20.57 13.90
N THR A 93 -7.20 19.35 13.52
CA THR A 93 -5.91 19.08 12.85
C THR A 93 -6.11 18.99 11.35
N ALA A 94 -5.21 19.61 10.59
CA ALA A 94 -5.12 19.41 9.14
C ALA A 94 -4.85 17.93 8.84
N GLY A 95 -5.85 17.24 8.35
CA GLY A 95 -5.74 15.83 8.00
C GLY A 95 -6.97 15.34 7.25
N ARG A 96 -6.76 14.39 6.35
CA ARG A 96 -7.82 13.60 5.73
C ARG A 96 -8.72 13.08 6.86
N PRO A 97 -10.07 13.19 6.76
CA PRO A 97 -10.92 12.50 7.70
C PRO A 97 -10.48 11.03 7.73
N PRO A 98 -10.15 10.48 8.91
CA PRO A 98 -9.63 9.12 8.98
C PRO A 98 -10.66 8.21 8.31
N ARG A 99 -10.24 7.45 7.30
CA ARG A 99 -11.05 6.34 6.80
C ARG A 99 -11.41 5.54 8.04
N LYS A 100 -12.70 5.33 8.26
CA LYS A 100 -13.13 4.68 9.49
C LYS A 100 -12.64 3.23 9.45
N VAL A 101 -11.77 2.87 10.37
CA VAL A 101 -11.29 1.49 10.55
C VAL A 101 -12.45 0.47 10.49
N PRO A 102 -13.64 0.71 11.11
CA PRO A 102 -14.78 -0.19 10.99
C PRO A 102 -15.26 -0.45 9.56
N GLU A 103 -15.17 0.55 8.66
CA GLU A 103 -15.55 0.38 7.25
C GLU A 103 -14.57 -0.53 6.50
N LEU A 104 -13.27 -0.39 6.76
CA LEU A 104 -12.23 -1.26 6.18
C LEU A 104 -12.27 -2.68 6.76
N LEU A 105 -12.79 -2.85 7.96
CA LEU A 105 -12.92 -4.13 8.63
C LEU A 105 -14.31 -4.76 8.45
N ALA A 106 -15.19 -4.19 7.62
CA ALA A 106 -16.54 -4.71 7.41
C ALA A 106 -16.53 -6.19 7.01
N ASP A 107 -15.66 -6.57 6.08
CA ASP A 107 -15.48 -7.95 5.61
C ASP A 107 -14.64 -8.82 6.58
N HIS A 108 -14.11 -8.21 7.65
CA HIS A 108 -13.22 -8.84 8.62
C HIS A 108 -13.77 -8.71 10.05
N ALA A 109 -15.02 -9.11 10.26
CA ALA A 109 -15.77 -8.93 11.52
C ALA A 109 -15.04 -9.41 12.78
N ARG A 110 -14.11 -10.39 12.65
CA ARG A 110 -13.29 -10.91 13.77
C ARG A 110 -12.26 -9.93 14.28
N PHE A 111 -11.93 -8.90 13.51
CA PHE A 111 -10.94 -7.87 13.83
C PHE A 111 -11.58 -6.54 14.21
N GLN A 112 -12.90 -6.49 14.42
CA GLN A 112 -13.56 -5.26 14.84
C GLN A 112 -13.06 -4.83 16.21
N PRO A 113 -12.54 -3.59 16.36
CA PRO A 113 -12.12 -3.06 17.64
C PRO A 113 -13.32 -2.91 18.58
N ALA A 114 -13.08 -2.93 19.88
CA ALA A 114 -14.09 -2.53 20.85
C ALA A 114 -14.38 -1.02 20.71
N ALA A 115 -15.62 -0.62 20.98
CA ALA A 115 -16.03 0.80 20.89
C ALA A 115 -15.25 1.71 21.84
N ASP A 116 -14.79 1.16 22.97
CA ASP A 116 -14.06 1.86 24.04
C ASP A 116 -12.56 1.52 24.04
N ASP A 117 -11.99 1.10 22.91
CA ASP A 117 -10.57 0.76 22.82
C ASP A 117 -9.72 2.01 23.09
N ALA A 118 -8.98 2.00 24.17
CA ALA A 118 -8.09 3.09 24.57
C ALA A 118 -6.94 3.32 23.53
N ARG A 119 -6.73 2.36 22.63
CA ARG A 119 -5.72 2.40 21.57
C ARG A 119 -6.33 1.95 20.24
N PRO A 120 -7.07 2.84 19.57
CA PRO A 120 -7.74 2.49 18.33
C PRO A 120 -6.72 2.05 17.28
N PRO A 121 -7.05 1.03 16.48
CA PRO A 121 -6.20 0.60 15.40
C PRO A 121 -6.02 1.71 14.37
N ARG A 122 -4.85 1.72 13.74
CA ARG A 122 -4.48 2.72 12.73
C ARG A 122 -4.36 2.10 11.35
N ILE A 123 -4.73 2.86 10.33
CA ILE A 123 -4.51 2.49 8.94
C ILE A 123 -3.09 2.90 8.56
N VAL A 124 -2.35 2.00 7.91
CA VAL A 124 -1.05 2.25 7.31
C VAL A 124 -1.09 1.87 5.84
N GLU A 125 -0.40 2.63 5.02
CA GLU A 125 -0.30 2.39 3.59
C GLU A 125 1.19 2.28 3.22
N PHE A 126 1.52 1.32 2.37
CA PHE A 126 2.86 1.08 1.85
C PHE A 126 2.81 1.10 0.33
N ALA A 127 3.78 1.76 -0.27
CA ALA A 127 3.91 1.77 -1.71
C ALA A 127 4.49 0.45 -2.22
N LYS A 128 4.13 0.05 -3.44
CA LYS A 128 4.76 -1.08 -4.11
C LYS A 128 6.28 -0.98 -4.09
N GLY A 129 6.94 -2.05 -3.66
CA GLY A 129 8.39 -2.14 -3.50
C GLY A 129 8.92 -1.60 -2.17
N GLU A 130 8.05 -1.05 -1.30
CA GLU A 130 8.46 -0.57 0.02
C GLU A 130 8.74 -1.73 0.98
N SER A 131 9.83 -1.63 1.74
CA SER A 131 10.17 -2.60 2.78
C SER A 131 9.31 -2.33 4.02
N ILE A 132 8.37 -3.23 4.28
CA ILE A 132 7.50 -3.19 5.45
C ILE A 132 8.27 -3.66 6.70
N GLN A 133 9.06 -4.71 6.52
CA GLN A 133 9.88 -5.32 7.57
C GLN A 133 11.19 -5.83 6.95
N PRO A 134 12.34 -5.23 7.26
CA PRO A 134 13.63 -5.81 6.89
C PRO A 134 13.90 -7.14 7.60
N VAL A 135 14.66 -8.04 6.96
CA VAL A 135 15.13 -9.30 7.60
C VAL A 135 15.91 -8.96 8.88
N GLY A 136 15.66 -9.68 9.95
CA GLY A 136 16.28 -9.45 11.26
C GLY A 136 15.61 -8.36 12.12
N GLN A 137 14.62 -7.67 11.58
CA GLN A 137 13.82 -6.68 12.32
C GLN A 137 12.43 -7.20 12.59
N ARG A 138 11.79 -6.64 13.62
CA ARG A 138 10.40 -6.97 13.95
C ARG A 138 9.48 -5.82 13.58
N PHE A 139 8.38 -6.14 12.95
CA PHE A 139 7.28 -5.19 12.79
C PHE A 139 6.65 -4.91 14.17
N ARG A 140 6.50 -3.63 14.50
CA ARG A 140 5.91 -3.21 15.78
C ARG A 140 4.39 -3.17 15.66
N GLY A 141 3.73 -4.19 16.17
CA GLY A 141 2.28 -4.32 16.13
C GLY A 141 1.84 -5.57 15.38
N PHE A 142 0.55 -5.71 15.26
CA PHE A 142 -0.10 -6.75 14.50
C PHE A 142 -0.88 -6.09 13.37
N ALA A 143 -0.61 -6.46 12.15
CA ALA A 143 -1.20 -5.85 10.96
C ALA A 143 -2.08 -6.87 10.22
N LEU A 144 -3.31 -6.46 9.90
CA LEU A 144 -4.21 -7.15 8.98
C LEU A 144 -4.15 -6.44 7.62
N VAL A 145 -3.81 -7.16 6.57
CA VAL A 145 -3.86 -6.65 5.20
C VAL A 145 -5.32 -6.54 4.76
N VAL A 146 -5.73 -5.38 4.28
CA VAL A 146 -7.09 -5.13 3.75
C VAL A 146 -7.11 -4.94 2.25
N GLU A 147 -6.04 -4.39 1.68
CA GLU A 147 -5.86 -4.21 0.23
C GLU A 147 -4.39 -4.48 -0.15
N GLY A 148 -4.16 -4.97 -1.38
CA GLY A 148 -2.81 -5.22 -1.89
C GLY A 148 -2.20 -6.52 -1.39
N ARG A 149 -0.90 -6.72 -1.70
CA ARG A 149 -0.13 -7.91 -1.36
C ARG A 149 1.27 -7.57 -0.93
N ALA A 150 1.89 -8.46 -0.17
CA ALA A 150 3.29 -8.39 0.21
C ALA A 150 3.98 -9.74 0.01
N THR A 151 5.24 -9.72 -0.42
CA THR A 151 6.09 -10.91 -0.54
C THR A 151 6.90 -11.08 0.73
N LEU A 152 6.91 -12.29 1.24
CA LEU A 152 7.78 -12.77 2.30
C LEU A 152 9.10 -13.24 1.67
N HIS A 153 10.22 -12.83 2.23
CA HIS A 153 11.52 -13.25 1.74
C HIS A 153 12.50 -13.52 2.89
N THR A 154 13.48 -14.36 2.63
CA THR A 154 14.62 -14.59 3.52
C THR A 154 15.91 -14.25 2.78
N THR A 155 16.94 -13.85 3.52
CA THR A 155 18.25 -13.53 2.95
C THR A 155 19.29 -14.47 3.54
N ASP A 156 20.11 -15.09 2.69
CA ASP A 156 21.21 -15.96 3.12
C ASP A 156 22.45 -15.18 3.54
N ALA A 157 23.46 -15.90 4.06
CA ALA A 157 24.73 -15.30 4.49
C ALA A 157 25.53 -14.64 3.33
N ALA A 158 25.23 -15.01 2.08
CA ALA A 158 25.82 -14.41 0.88
C ALA A 158 25.01 -13.20 0.37
N GLY A 159 23.95 -12.79 1.09
CA GLY A 159 23.10 -11.65 0.72
C GLY A 159 22.05 -11.97 -0.37
N ARG A 160 21.88 -13.22 -0.77
CA ARG A 160 20.90 -13.62 -1.78
C ARG A 160 19.52 -13.71 -1.15
N THR A 161 18.54 -13.05 -1.77
CA THR A 161 17.15 -13.01 -1.31
C THR A 161 16.31 -14.04 -2.03
N THR A 162 15.55 -14.84 -1.28
CA THR A 162 14.63 -15.85 -1.82
C THR A 162 13.22 -15.61 -1.28
N ALA A 163 12.23 -15.56 -2.16
CA ALA A 163 10.83 -15.49 -1.77
C ALA A 163 10.40 -16.82 -1.12
N VAL A 164 9.70 -16.71 0.01
CA VAL A 164 9.21 -17.86 0.79
C VAL A 164 7.70 -17.89 0.98
N GLY A 165 7.00 -16.88 0.46
CA GLY A 165 5.54 -16.82 0.49
C GLY A 165 5.01 -15.43 0.17
N GLU A 166 3.70 -15.32 0.19
CA GLU A 166 2.97 -14.05 0.02
C GLU A 166 1.96 -13.85 1.15
N ILE A 167 1.58 -12.61 1.37
CA ILE A 167 0.51 -12.18 2.29
C ILE A 167 -0.46 -11.34 1.47
N GLY A 168 -1.75 -11.68 1.52
CA GLY A 168 -2.82 -10.96 0.83
C GLY A 168 -3.93 -10.46 1.77
N PRO A 169 -5.03 -9.93 1.21
CA PRO A 169 -6.17 -9.45 1.99
C PRO A 169 -6.75 -10.53 2.92
N GLY A 170 -7.02 -10.14 4.17
CA GLY A 170 -7.49 -11.04 5.22
C GLY A 170 -6.39 -11.80 5.96
N GLU A 171 -5.14 -11.69 5.52
CA GLU A 171 -3.99 -12.30 6.17
C GLU A 171 -3.23 -11.26 7.02
N CYS A 172 -2.41 -11.77 7.95
CA CYS A 172 -1.77 -10.95 8.97
C CYS A 172 -0.25 -11.06 8.92
N PHE A 173 0.42 -9.98 9.35
CA PHE A 173 1.86 -9.97 9.64
C PHE A 173 2.14 -9.25 10.96
N GLY A 174 3.38 -9.34 11.45
CA GLY A 174 3.72 -8.83 12.79
C GLY A 174 3.20 -9.72 13.93
N ASP A 175 2.72 -10.89 13.62
CA ASP A 175 2.10 -11.90 14.47
C ASP A 175 3.07 -12.53 15.49
N GLN A 176 4.36 -12.36 15.34
CA GLN A 176 5.37 -12.88 16.28
C GLN A 176 5.23 -12.29 17.69
N LEU A 177 4.63 -11.11 17.79
CA LEU A 177 4.28 -10.53 19.10
C LEU A 177 3.20 -11.35 19.81
N ALA A 178 2.29 -11.94 19.06
CA ALA A 178 1.22 -12.80 19.59
C ALA A 178 1.74 -14.19 20.02
N THR A 179 2.83 -14.67 19.42
CA THR A 179 3.35 -16.04 19.60
C THR A 179 4.64 -16.12 20.41
N GLY A 180 5.20 -14.98 20.85
CA GLY A 180 6.45 -14.95 21.61
C GLY A 180 7.70 -15.42 20.86
N GLY A 181 7.66 -15.42 19.52
CA GLY A 181 8.74 -15.92 18.66
C GLY A 181 10.03 -15.12 18.68
N GLY A 182 11.14 -15.77 18.31
CA GLY A 182 12.49 -15.19 18.20
C GLY A 182 12.63 -14.11 17.12
N ALA A 183 13.88 -13.69 16.83
CA ALA A 183 14.15 -12.72 15.78
C ALA A 183 13.60 -13.18 14.44
N ASP A 184 13.03 -12.24 13.69
CA ASP A 184 12.40 -12.54 12.42
C ASP A 184 13.43 -12.85 11.34
N GLU A 185 13.40 -14.07 10.83
CA GLU A 185 14.24 -14.49 9.72
C GLU A 185 13.63 -14.09 8.36
N VAL A 186 12.45 -13.45 8.39
CA VAL A 186 11.67 -13.12 7.21
C VAL A 186 11.55 -11.60 7.08
N GLY A 187 11.91 -11.10 5.91
CA GLY A 187 11.60 -9.75 5.50
C GLY A 187 10.26 -9.70 4.76
N ILE A 188 9.63 -8.56 4.77
CA ILE A 188 8.33 -8.30 4.11
C ILE A 188 8.48 -7.07 3.22
N VAL A 189 8.15 -7.23 1.93
CA VAL A 189 8.15 -6.15 0.93
C VAL A 189 6.78 -6.08 0.28
N ALA A 190 6.23 -4.89 0.15
CA ALA A 190 4.97 -4.68 -0.55
C ALA A 190 5.11 -5.04 -2.04
N SER A 191 4.35 -6.02 -2.53
CA SER A 191 4.35 -6.44 -3.95
C SER A 191 3.42 -5.56 -4.79
N ASP A 192 2.40 -5.00 -4.15
CA ASP A 192 1.48 -4.01 -4.68
C ASP A 192 1.40 -2.83 -3.70
N ASP A 193 0.69 -1.75 -4.06
CA ASP A 193 0.29 -0.76 -3.07
C ASP A 193 -0.58 -1.46 -2.02
N LEU A 194 -0.11 -1.45 -0.79
CA LEU A 194 -0.69 -2.24 0.30
C LEU A 194 -1.31 -1.33 1.34
N LYS A 195 -2.50 -1.69 1.80
CA LYS A 195 -3.17 -1.07 2.92
C LYS A 195 -3.39 -2.09 4.03
N ALA A 196 -3.02 -1.74 5.24
CA ALA A 196 -3.20 -2.60 6.41
C ALA A 196 -3.79 -1.82 7.59
N VAL A 197 -4.51 -2.53 8.45
CA VAL A 197 -4.97 -2.06 9.75
C VAL A 197 -4.03 -2.60 10.81
N VAL A 198 -3.36 -1.71 11.54
CA VAL A 198 -2.38 -2.06 12.57
C VAL A 198 -3.00 -1.90 13.94
N PHE A 199 -2.95 -2.96 14.71
CA PHE A 199 -3.40 -3.04 16.09
C PHE A 199 -2.20 -2.90 17.05
N ASP A 200 -2.44 -2.25 18.19
CA ASP A 200 -1.46 -2.20 19.27
C ASP A 200 -1.23 -3.61 19.85
N PRO A 201 0.01 -3.96 20.27
CA PRO A 201 0.30 -5.27 20.84
C PRO A 201 -0.57 -5.64 22.07
N ALA A 202 -0.97 -4.66 22.87
CA ALA A 202 -1.84 -4.92 24.02
C ALA A 202 -3.29 -5.24 23.58
N ALA A 203 -3.81 -4.52 22.58
CA ALA A 203 -5.14 -4.75 22.03
C ALA A 203 -5.28 -6.14 21.38
N ILE A 204 -4.18 -6.67 20.79
CA ILE A 204 -4.16 -8.03 20.23
C ILE A 204 -4.42 -9.10 21.28
N GLY A 205 -3.85 -8.99 22.47
CA GLY A 205 -4.07 -9.94 23.56
C GLY A 205 -5.55 -10.10 23.87
N GLU A 206 -6.26 -8.99 24.00
CA GLU A 206 -7.71 -8.96 24.26
C GLU A 206 -8.52 -9.50 23.07
N LEU A 207 -8.11 -9.16 21.84
CA LEU A 207 -8.76 -9.64 20.63
C LEU A 207 -8.66 -11.18 20.50
N LEU A 208 -7.50 -11.74 20.78
CA LEU A 208 -7.24 -13.18 20.75
C LEU A 208 -8.06 -13.94 21.83
N GLN A 209 -8.21 -13.36 23.02
CA GLN A 209 -9.05 -13.93 24.08
C GLN A 209 -10.53 -13.98 23.66
N ARG A 210 -11.01 -12.95 22.95
CA ARG A 210 -12.41 -12.87 22.47
C ARG A 210 -12.67 -13.73 21.23
N SER A 211 -11.63 -14.12 20.51
CA SER A 211 -11.74 -14.82 19.23
C SER A 211 -10.80 -16.04 19.13
N PRO A 212 -11.15 -17.18 19.78
CA PRO A 212 -10.31 -18.38 19.76
C PRO A 212 -9.98 -18.91 18.35
N GLY A 213 -10.91 -18.79 17.41
CA GLY A 213 -10.70 -19.17 16.01
C GLY A 213 -9.71 -18.28 15.26
N LEU A 214 -9.46 -17.05 15.74
CA LEU A 214 -8.42 -16.17 15.24
C LEU A 214 -7.04 -16.63 15.69
N SER A 215 -6.91 -17.03 16.96
CA SER A 215 -5.67 -17.56 17.54
C SER A 215 -5.20 -18.80 16.78
N ALA A 216 -6.11 -19.72 16.44
CA ALA A 216 -5.79 -20.90 15.66
C ALA A 216 -5.27 -20.53 14.26
N LYS A 217 -5.97 -19.64 13.53
CA LYS A 217 -5.54 -19.21 12.19
C LYS A 217 -4.18 -18.52 12.18
N ILE A 218 -3.91 -17.68 13.18
CA ILE A 218 -2.59 -17.03 13.31
C ILE A 218 -1.52 -18.10 13.59
N GLY A 219 -1.79 -19.06 14.46
CA GLY A 219 -0.90 -20.18 14.74
C GLY A 219 -0.56 -20.98 13.50
N ASP A 220 -1.57 -21.36 12.71
CA ASP A 220 -1.40 -22.10 11.45
C ASP A 220 -0.57 -21.29 10.43
N ALA A 221 -0.82 -20.00 10.29
CA ALA A 221 -0.08 -19.12 9.39
C ALA A 221 1.40 -18.99 9.80
N VAL A 222 1.68 -18.87 11.10
CA VAL A 222 3.06 -18.82 11.64
C VAL A 222 3.79 -20.13 11.36
N GLU A 223 3.16 -21.27 11.60
CA GLU A 223 3.78 -22.57 11.38
C GLU A 223 4.04 -22.83 9.89
N ALA A 224 3.10 -22.48 9.01
CA ALA A 224 3.29 -22.57 7.57
C ALA A 224 4.49 -21.71 7.09
N ARG A 225 4.64 -20.50 7.60
CA ARG A 225 5.78 -19.62 7.31
C ARG A 225 7.10 -20.23 7.81
N ARG A 226 7.13 -20.77 9.02
CA ARG A 226 8.31 -21.44 9.57
C ARG A 226 8.75 -22.63 8.71
N GLN A 227 7.80 -23.42 8.24
CA GLN A 227 8.06 -24.55 7.34
C GLN A 227 8.62 -24.08 5.99
N ALA A 228 8.04 -23.01 5.40
CA ALA A 228 8.53 -22.44 4.15
C ALA A 228 9.97 -21.90 4.27
N VAL A 229 10.29 -21.22 5.37
CA VAL A 229 11.66 -20.73 5.65
C VAL A 229 12.64 -21.89 5.81
N ARG A 230 12.26 -22.96 6.55
CA ARG A 230 13.10 -24.16 6.72
C ARG A 230 13.34 -24.86 5.38
N ALA A 231 12.30 -25.01 4.55
CA ALA A 231 12.42 -25.59 3.22
C ALA A 231 13.36 -24.78 2.31
N ALA A 232 13.22 -23.44 2.31
CA ALA A 232 14.10 -22.56 1.56
C ALA A 232 15.57 -22.59 2.02
N LYS A 233 15.82 -22.87 3.30
CA LYS A 233 17.16 -23.06 3.84
C LYS A 233 17.74 -24.45 3.54
N ALA A 234 16.90 -25.49 3.48
CA ALA A 234 17.33 -26.85 3.21
C ALA A 234 17.63 -27.13 1.73
N SER A 235 17.08 -26.30 0.82
CA SER A 235 17.31 -26.40 -0.63
C SER A 235 18.63 -25.76 -1.09
N ARG A 236 19.50 -25.45 -0.18
CA ARG A 236 20.82 -24.78 -0.34
C ARG A 236 21.93 -25.69 0.13
#